data_dd8970ccb1524cc31b33aafffaf39b37
#
_entry.id   dd8970ccb1524cc31b33aafffaf39b37
#
_cell.length_a   1.000
_cell.length_b   1.000
_cell.length_c   1.000
_cell.angle_alpha   90.00
_cell.angle_beta   90.00
_cell.angle_gamma   90.00
#
_symmetry.space_group_name_H-M   'P 1'
#
loop_
_entity.id
_entity.type
_entity.pdbx_description
1 polymer ?
#
loop_
_entity_poly.entity_id
_entity_poly.type
_entity_poly.pdbx_seq_one_letter_code
_entity_poly.pdbx_strand_id
1 'polypeptide(L)'
;MTTAQAISTTSRDQHEQLVGELRDRLAAAALGGNEKSRERHVSRGKLLPRDRVDGLLDTGSPFLELSPLAATGMYGDECPGAGIITGIGRVAGRECVIVANDATVKGGTYYPVTVKKHLRAQEVALQNNLPCLYLVDSGGAFLPRQDEVFPDREHFGRIFYNQATMSAKGIPQIAAVLGSCTAGGAYVPAMSDEAVIVRNQGTIFLGGPPLVKAATGEVVTAEELGGGDLHSKVSGVTDHLAEDDRDALRIVRDIASTFGPRAERPWDVEPTVEPEKSPETLYDVVPTDSRIPYDVHEVISRIVDGSGGSGGAGGAGGAGRGSSSFHEFKAEYGKTLVTGFARIHGHPVGIVANNGVLFGESAVKGAHFIELCDKRSIPLLFLQNISGFMVGRDYEAGGIAKHGAKMVTAVACARVPKLTVVIGGSYGAGNYSMCGRAYSPRFLWMWPNARISVMGGEQAASVLATVRSDQLDASGNPWTAEQEEEFKAPIRAQYEEQGNPYYSTARLWDDGIIDPVDTRKVLGLALSVCANAPLEPVSYGVFRM
;
A
#
# COMPACT_ATOMS: atom_id res chain seq x y z
N MET A 1 -16.79 -38.35 4.10
CA MET A 1 -16.42 -36.90 3.99
C MET A 1 -17.22 -36.31 2.84
N THR A 2 -17.98 -35.27 3.08
CA THR A 2 -18.74 -34.57 2.03
C THR A 2 -17.77 -33.77 1.13
N THR A 3 -18.13 -33.56 -0.12
CA THR A 3 -17.32 -32.81 -1.12
C THR A 3 -16.90 -31.44 -0.59
N ALA A 4 -17.75 -30.78 0.19
CA ALA A 4 -17.46 -29.51 0.86
C ALA A 4 -16.32 -29.61 1.89
N GLN A 5 -16.24 -30.71 2.63
CA GLN A 5 -15.20 -30.94 3.64
C GLN A 5 -13.82 -31.21 3.00
N ALA A 6 -13.81 -31.92 1.84
CA ALA A 6 -12.58 -32.16 1.08
C ALA A 6 -12.04 -30.87 0.42
N ILE A 7 -12.94 -30.01 -0.10
CA ILE A 7 -12.57 -28.71 -0.69
C ILE A 7 -11.99 -27.79 0.41
N SER A 8 -12.60 -27.74 1.59
CA SER A 8 -12.15 -26.90 2.70
C SER A 8 -10.74 -27.26 3.18
N THR A 9 -10.43 -28.54 3.35
CA THR A 9 -9.10 -28.98 3.80
C THR A 9 -8.02 -28.61 2.77
N THR A 10 -8.32 -28.81 1.47
CA THR A 10 -7.38 -28.48 0.39
C THR A 10 -7.14 -26.96 0.27
N SER A 11 -8.18 -26.14 0.48
CA SER A 11 -8.06 -24.69 0.42
C SER A 11 -7.19 -24.15 1.57
N ARG A 12 -7.41 -24.64 2.79
CA ARG A 12 -6.60 -24.27 3.97
C ARG A 12 -5.13 -24.59 3.77
N ASP A 13 -4.81 -25.84 3.38
CA ASP A 13 -3.41 -26.26 3.18
C ASP A 13 -2.70 -25.38 2.14
N GLN A 14 -3.40 -25.02 1.07
CA GLN A 14 -2.87 -24.14 0.03
C GLN A 14 -2.64 -22.71 0.55
N HIS A 15 -3.57 -22.16 1.31
CA HIS A 15 -3.38 -20.84 1.93
C HIS A 15 -2.24 -20.84 2.94
N GLU A 16 -2.13 -21.86 3.78
CA GLU A 16 -1.02 -22.00 4.74
C GLU A 16 0.34 -22.06 4.03
N GLN A 17 0.41 -22.73 2.88
CA GLN A 17 1.61 -22.73 2.05
C GLN A 17 1.93 -21.32 1.48
N LEU A 18 0.95 -20.63 0.90
CA LEU A 18 1.13 -19.28 0.34
C LEU A 18 1.51 -18.28 1.42
N VAL A 19 0.90 -18.36 2.59
CA VAL A 19 1.20 -17.48 3.74
C VAL A 19 2.56 -17.83 4.33
N GLY A 20 2.94 -19.11 4.37
CA GLY A 20 4.29 -19.54 4.75
C GLY A 20 5.34 -18.91 3.85
N GLU A 21 5.17 -18.98 2.54
CA GLU A 21 6.05 -18.31 1.57
C GLU A 21 6.10 -16.79 1.79
N LEU A 22 4.95 -16.14 2.02
CA LEU A 22 4.90 -14.71 2.31
C LEU A 22 5.72 -14.37 3.55
N ARG A 23 5.57 -15.12 4.64
CA ARG A 23 6.30 -14.90 5.90
C ARG A 23 7.81 -15.08 5.73
N ASP A 24 8.22 -16.07 4.98
CA ASP A 24 9.65 -16.30 4.68
C ASP A 24 10.24 -15.15 3.87
N ARG A 25 9.53 -14.66 2.87
CA ARG A 25 9.95 -13.51 2.06
C ARG A 25 10.01 -12.22 2.89
N LEU A 26 9.02 -11.98 3.75
CA LEU A 26 9.01 -10.83 4.66
C LEU A 26 10.18 -10.91 5.66
N ALA A 27 10.44 -12.08 6.24
CA ALA A 27 11.55 -12.28 7.15
C ALA A 27 12.90 -12.05 6.46
N ALA A 28 13.07 -12.54 5.23
CA ALA A 28 14.28 -12.29 4.43
C ALA A 28 14.48 -10.80 4.11
N ALA A 29 13.41 -10.11 3.66
CA ALA A 29 13.46 -8.68 3.37
C ALA A 29 13.74 -7.83 4.62
N ALA A 30 13.23 -8.26 5.78
CA ALA A 30 13.44 -7.60 7.07
C ALA A 30 14.91 -7.59 7.52
N LEU A 31 15.73 -8.50 7.04
CA LEU A 31 17.17 -8.51 7.34
C LEU A 31 17.91 -7.31 6.72
N GLY A 32 17.36 -6.74 5.63
CA GLY A 32 18.04 -5.66 4.90
C GLY A 32 19.30 -6.15 4.18
N GLY A 33 20.42 -5.47 4.37
CA GLY A 33 21.71 -5.83 3.76
C GLY A 33 22.27 -7.16 4.27
N ASN A 34 23.30 -7.65 3.59
CA ASN A 34 23.99 -8.90 3.97
C ASN A 34 24.63 -8.80 5.36
N GLU A 35 24.97 -9.96 5.94
CA GLU A 35 25.53 -10.06 7.29
C GLU A 35 26.75 -9.15 7.52
N LYS A 36 27.71 -9.19 6.60
CA LYS A 36 28.92 -8.35 6.66
C LYS A 36 28.59 -6.85 6.68
N SER A 37 27.56 -6.42 5.93
CA SER A 37 27.12 -5.03 5.92
C SER A 37 26.46 -4.64 7.24
N ARG A 38 25.64 -5.53 7.82
CA ARG A 38 25.02 -5.32 9.13
C ARG A 38 26.05 -5.26 10.25
N GLU A 39 26.99 -6.21 10.31
CA GLU A 39 28.09 -6.22 11.28
C GLU A 39 28.92 -4.93 11.19
N ARG A 40 29.28 -4.51 9.99
CA ARG A 40 30.00 -3.24 9.76
C ARG A 40 29.21 -2.04 10.23
N HIS A 41 27.88 -2.05 10.08
CA HIS A 41 26.99 -0.98 10.52
C HIS A 41 26.99 -0.88 12.05
N VAL A 42 26.76 -2.00 12.72
CA VAL A 42 26.72 -2.09 14.19
C VAL A 42 28.10 -1.80 14.82
N SER A 43 29.20 -2.26 14.20
CA SER A 43 30.57 -1.99 14.70
C SER A 43 30.94 -0.50 14.71
N ARG A 44 30.17 0.35 14.03
CA ARG A 44 30.31 1.81 14.06
C ARG A 44 29.46 2.47 15.17
N GLY A 45 28.83 1.71 16.04
CA GLY A 45 27.95 2.21 17.10
C GLY A 45 26.53 2.53 16.67
N LYS A 46 26.14 2.21 15.42
CA LYS A 46 24.82 2.49 14.89
C LYS A 46 23.81 1.40 15.24
N LEU A 47 22.57 1.79 15.48
CA LEU A 47 21.44 0.86 15.51
C LEU A 47 21.09 0.40 14.09
N LEU A 48 20.64 -0.85 13.94
CA LEU A 48 20.07 -1.29 12.68
C LEU A 48 18.80 -0.48 12.34
N PRO A 49 18.46 -0.29 11.05
CA PRO A 49 17.33 0.55 10.67
C PRO A 49 15.99 0.15 11.30
N ARG A 50 15.73 -1.15 11.48
CA ARG A 50 14.52 -1.62 12.17
C ARG A 50 14.55 -1.32 13.66
N ASP A 51 15.71 -1.46 14.31
CA ASP A 51 15.87 -1.09 15.73
C ASP A 51 15.68 0.43 15.94
N ARG A 52 16.04 1.25 14.94
CA ARG A 52 15.75 2.69 14.93
C ARG A 52 14.26 2.96 14.89
N VAL A 53 13.53 2.27 13.98
CA VAL A 53 12.07 2.38 13.86
C VAL A 53 11.41 1.92 15.17
N ASP A 54 11.76 0.76 15.68
CA ASP A 54 11.21 0.21 16.93
C ASP A 54 11.48 1.12 18.13
N GLY A 55 12.69 1.69 18.22
CA GLY A 55 13.06 2.64 19.28
C GLY A 55 12.33 3.99 19.19
N LEU A 56 11.84 4.35 18.01
CA LEU A 56 11.06 5.57 17.80
C LEU A 56 9.59 5.40 18.18
N LEU A 57 9.02 4.21 17.99
CA LEU A 57 7.62 3.93 18.24
C LEU A 57 7.26 3.96 19.73
N ASP A 58 6.00 4.28 20.02
CA ASP A 58 5.44 4.11 21.36
C ASP A 58 5.38 2.63 21.72
N THR A 59 5.63 2.30 22.97
CA THR A 59 5.56 0.92 23.46
C THR A 59 4.19 0.30 23.15
N GLY A 60 4.20 -0.84 22.46
CA GLY A 60 2.99 -1.54 22.06
C GLY A 60 2.27 -0.92 20.85
N SER A 61 2.84 0.11 20.21
CA SER A 61 2.29 0.61 18.95
C SER A 61 2.49 -0.41 17.84
N PRO A 62 1.44 -0.76 17.08
CA PRO A 62 1.64 -1.47 15.84
C PRO A 62 2.39 -0.58 14.83
N PHE A 63 3.13 -1.22 13.94
CA PHE A 63 3.75 -0.57 12.79
C PHE A 63 3.10 -1.11 11.50
N LEU A 64 2.35 -0.27 10.80
CA LEU A 64 1.77 -0.59 9.49
C LEU A 64 2.85 -0.34 8.43
N GLU A 65 3.70 -1.33 8.17
CA GLU A 65 4.77 -1.23 7.17
C GLU A 65 4.19 -1.21 5.76
N LEU A 66 4.69 -0.30 4.93
CA LEU A 66 4.28 -0.13 3.53
C LEU A 66 5.31 -0.76 2.60
N SER A 67 4.84 -1.60 1.68
CA SER A 67 5.64 -2.22 0.62
C SER A 67 6.95 -2.87 1.11
N PRO A 68 6.92 -3.75 2.13
CA PRO A 68 8.14 -4.36 2.68
C PRO A 68 8.90 -5.20 1.64
N LEU A 69 8.22 -5.73 0.62
CA LEU A 69 8.80 -6.54 -0.46
C LEU A 69 9.12 -5.75 -1.73
N ALA A 70 9.17 -4.42 -1.65
CA ALA A 70 9.57 -3.59 -2.78
C ALA A 70 10.96 -4.00 -3.32
N ALA A 71 11.13 -3.97 -4.64
CA ALA A 71 12.34 -4.36 -5.38
C ALA A 71 12.68 -5.86 -5.37
N THR A 72 11.89 -6.74 -4.77
CA THR A 72 12.14 -8.20 -4.83
C THR A 72 12.18 -8.70 -6.28
N GLY A 73 13.22 -9.44 -6.66
CA GLY A 73 13.44 -9.90 -8.04
C GLY A 73 13.86 -8.79 -9.01
N MET A 74 14.13 -7.59 -8.51
CA MET A 74 14.63 -6.46 -9.31
C MET A 74 16.10 -6.18 -8.98
N TYR A 75 16.83 -5.60 -9.93
CA TYR A 75 18.24 -5.18 -9.74
C TYR A 75 19.16 -6.31 -9.25
N GLY A 76 18.87 -7.59 -9.63
CA GLY A 76 19.63 -8.74 -9.16
C GLY A 76 19.51 -9.01 -7.65
N ASP A 77 18.38 -8.63 -7.05
CA ASP A 77 18.09 -8.72 -5.61
C ASP A 77 19.09 -7.96 -4.70
N GLU A 78 19.79 -6.97 -5.26
CA GLU A 78 20.76 -6.17 -4.51
C GLU A 78 20.14 -5.10 -3.60
N CYS A 79 18.83 -4.88 -3.70
CA CYS A 79 18.13 -3.79 -3.02
C CYS A 79 16.85 -4.28 -2.29
N PRO A 80 16.98 -5.20 -1.31
CA PRO A 80 15.83 -5.72 -0.57
C PRO A 80 15.05 -4.58 0.12
N GLY A 81 13.71 -4.67 0.09
CA GLY A 81 12.85 -3.64 0.64
C GLY A 81 13.03 -2.25 0.01
N ALA A 82 13.64 -2.19 -1.20
CA ALA A 82 14.07 -0.96 -1.86
C ALA A 82 15.08 -0.13 -1.04
N GLY A 83 15.83 -0.72 -0.10
CA GLY A 83 16.82 -0.04 0.74
C GLY A 83 16.24 1.03 1.67
N ILE A 84 14.94 0.99 1.92
CA ILE A 84 14.23 1.97 2.76
C ILE A 84 13.01 1.34 3.45
N ILE A 85 12.85 1.60 4.74
CA ILE A 85 11.68 1.18 5.50
C ILE A 85 10.69 2.35 5.52
N THR A 86 9.44 2.08 5.16
CA THR A 86 8.36 3.06 5.20
C THR A 86 7.15 2.45 5.89
N GLY A 87 6.46 3.22 6.70
CA GLY A 87 5.27 2.75 7.38
C GLY A 87 4.68 3.79 8.30
N ILE A 88 3.62 3.41 8.99
CA ILE A 88 2.90 4.26 9.92
C ILE A 88 2.91 3.62 11.31
N GLY A 89 3.29 4.41 12.29
CA GLY A 89 3.26 3.99 13.68
C GLY A 89 3.01 5.17 14.61
N ARG A 90 2.81 4.90 15.89
CA ARG A 90 2.53 5.94 16.86
C ARG A 90 3.81 6.40 17.54
N VAL A 91 4.05 7.73 17.51
CA VAL A 91 5.19 8.38 18.15
C VAL A 91 4.66 9.50 19.04
N ALA A 92 4.97 9.48 20.32
CA ALA A 92 4.44 10.40 21.31
C ALA A 92 2.89 10.55 21.24
N GLY A 93 2.21 9.42 21.08
CA GLY A 93 0.76 9.36 20.98
C GLY A 93 0.17 9.75 19.60
N ARG A 94 0.98 10.14 18.60
CA ARG A 94 0.56 10.58 17.25
C ARG A 94 0.87 9.54 16.21
N GLU A 95 -0.05 9.27 15.30
CA GLU A 95 0.23 8.50 14.09
C GLU A 95 1.12 9.34 13.17
N CYS A 96 2.28 8.79 12.83
CA CYS A 96 3.28 9.44 11.99
C CYS A 96 3.70 8.50 10.87
N VAL A 97 4.00 9.05 9.70
CA VAL A 97 4.72 8.31 8.66
C VAL A 97 6.20 8.32 8.99
N ILE A 98 6.80 7.14 9.03
CA ILE A 98 8.22 6.94 9.28
C ILE A 98 8.87 6.53 7.96
N VAL A 99 9.98 7.19 7.62
CA VAL A 99 10.80 6.90 6.43
C VAL A 99 12.23 6.72 6.91
N ALA A 100 12.74 5.48 6.91
CA ALA A 100 14.06 5.16 7.43
C ALA A 100 14.94 4.54 6.33
N ASN A 101 16.07 5.17 6.01
CA ASN A 101 17.03 4.61 5.08
C ASN A 101 17.70 3.37 5.68
N ASP A 102 17.92 2.34 4.87
CA ASP A 102 18.71 1.18 5.23
C ASP A 102 20.12 1.28 4.65
N ALA A 103 21.05 1.84 5.43
CA ALA A 103 22.45 1.97 5.02
C ALA A 103 23.19 0.62 4.92
N THR A 104 22.59 -0.48 5.41
CA THR A 104 23.14 -1.83 5.22
C THR A 104 22.91 -2.33 3.80
N VAL A 105 21.94 -1.74 3.09
CA VAL A 105 21.63 -1.98 1.67
C VAL A 105 22.32 -0.91 0.82
N LYS A 106 23.41 -1.26 0.15
CA LYS A 106 24.14 -0.36 -0.76
C LYS A 106 24.44 1.04 -0.18
N GLY A 107 24.66 1.14 1.13
CA GLY A 107 24.94 2.41 1.80
C GLY A 107 23.75 3.38 1.87
N GLY A 108 22.53 2.90 1.79
CA GLY A 108 21.33 3.73 1.76
C GLY A 108 21.15 4.50 0.45
N THR A 109 21.74 4.03 -0.64
CA THR A 109 21.65 4.66 -1.95
C THR A 109 20.26 4.47 -2.56
N TYR A 110 19.73 5.52 -3.19
CA TYR A 110 18.41 5.51 -3.82
C TYR A 110 18.43 4.91 -5.22
N TYR A 111 17.81 3.76 -5.39
CA TYR A 111 17.44 3.17 -6.67
C TYR A 111 16.11 3.80 -7.17
N PRO A 112 15.70 3.59 -8.43
CA PRO A 112 14.42 4.11 -8.94
C PRO A 112 13.22 3.69 -8.07
N VAL A 113 13.19 2.43 -7.63
CA VAL A 113 12.13 1.92 -6.73
C VAL A 113 12.23 2.51 -5.32
N THR A 114 13.42 2.85 -4.83
CA THR A 114 13.60 3.56 -3.54
C THR A 114 12.92 4.91 -3.57
N VAL A 115 13.14 5.69 -4.65
CA VAL A 115 12.47 6.98 -4.87
C VAL A 115 10.95 6.79 -4.89
N LYS A 116 10.45 5.83 -5.67
CA LYS A 116 9.03 5.54 -5.77
C LYS A 116 8.41 5.19 -4.40
N LYS A 117 9.12 4.41 -3.58
CA LYS A 117 8.66 4.03 -2.23
C LYS A 117 8.65 5.22 -1.27
N HIS A 118 9.66 6.08 -1.32
CA HIS A 118 9.70 7.32 -0.54
C HIS A 118 8.54 8.26 -0.92
N LEU A 119 8.34 8.48 -2.22
CA LEU A 119 7.24 9.30 -2.73
C LEU A 119 5.87 8.74 -2.31
N ARG A 120 5.71 7.41 -2.31
CA ARG A 120 4.47 6.79 -1.83
C ARG A 120 4.26 7.03 -0.34
N ALA A 121 5.29 6.97 0.49
CA ALA A 121 5.18 7.30 1.90
C ALA A 121 4.74 8.75 2.12
N GLN A 122 5.32 9.70 1.37
CA GLN A 122 4.92 11.11 1.42
C GLN A 122 3.48 11.32 0.90
N GLU A 123 3.06 10.60 -0.14
CA GLU A 123 1.67 10.64 -0.61
C GLU A 123 0.70 10.17 0.48
N VAL A 124 1.01 9.07 1.18
CA VAL A 124 0.21 8.59 2.32
C VAL A 124 0.16 9.63 3.44
N ALA A 125 1.29 10.27 3.76
CA ALA A 125 1.33 11.34 4.75
C ALA A 125 0.44 12.52 4.35
N LEU A 126 0.57 13.00 3.12
CA LEU A 126 -0.22 14.10 2.59
C LEU A 126 -1.72 13.81 2.60
N GLN A 127 -2.12 12.64 2.11
CA GLN A 127 -3.52 12.24 2.00
C GLN A 127 -4.19 12.05 3.36
N ASN A 128 -3.42 11.69 4.40
CA ASN A 128 -3.93 11.38 5.73
C ASN A 128 -3.53 12.43 6.78
N ASN A 129 -2.94 13.55 6.37
CA ASN A 129 -2.51 14.64 7.26
C ASN A 129 -1.61 14.16 8.41
N LEU A 130 -0.61 13.32 8.09
CA LEU A 130 0.30 12.72 9.06
C LEU A 130 1.68 13.39 9.04
N PRO A 131 2.27 13.69 10.21
CA PRO A 131 3.67 14.11 10.29
C PRO A 131 4.61 13.09 9.63
N CYS A 132 5.68 13.56 8.99
CA CYS A 132 6.74 12.71 8.45
C CYS A 132 7.97 12.76 9.35
N LEU A 133 8.48 11.59 9.72
CA LEU A 133 9.70 11.42 10.50
C LEU A 133 10.72 10.67 9.62
N TYR A 134 11.79 11.38 9.24
CA TYR A 134 12.83 10.86 8.36
C TYR A 134 14.05 10.44 9.18
N LEU A 135 14.39 9.15 9.17
CA LEU A 135 15.60 8.61 9.77
C LEU A 135 16.65 8.43 8.67
N VAL A 136 17.51 9.44 8.51
CA VAL A 136 18.37 9.59 7.33
C VAL A 136 19.73 8.94 7.55
N ASP A 137 20.08 8.03 6.67
CA ASP A 137 21.41 7.41 6.56
C ASP A 137 21.61 6.99 5.08
N SER A 138 21.87 7.97 4.20
CA SER A 138 21.79 7.81 2.75
C SER A 138 23.05 8.24 2.01
N GLY A 139 23.51 7.40 1.09
CA GLY A 139 24.55 7.72 0.13
C GLY A 139 24.13 8.57 -1.08
N GLY A 140 22.84 9.01 -1.13
CA GLY A 140 22.31 9.77 -2.26
C GLY A 140 21.81 8.91 -3.42
N ALA A 141 21.76 9.46 -4.64
CA ALA A 141 21.24 8.77 -5.81
C ALA A 141 22.18 7.67 -6.31
N PHE A 142 21.65 6.56 -6.81
CA PHE A 142 22.41 5.49 -7.44
C PHE A 142 22.88 5.93 -8.82
N LEU A 143 24.12 6.40 -8.91
CA LEU A 143 24.68 7.01 -10.11
C LEU A 143 24.61 6.17 -11.39
N PRO A 144 24.77 4.82 -11.36
CA PRO A 144 24.65 4.00 -12.57
C PRO A 144 23.25 4.03 -13.23
N ARG A 145 22.22 4.51 -12.51
CA ARG A 145 20.84 4.68 -13.00
C ARG A 145 20.32 6.10 -12.78
N GLN A 146 21.19 7.09 -12.89
CA GLN A 146 20.85 8.48 -12.61
C GLN A 146 19.73 9.01 -13.50
N ASP A 147 19.61 8.53 -14.72
CA ASP A 147 18.55 8.85 -15.68
C ASP A 147 17.15 8.37 -15.23
N GLU A 148 17.08 7.29 -14.44
CA GLU A 148 15.86 6.77 -13.85
C GLU A 148 15.57 7.31 -12.43
N VAL A 149 16.48 8.14 -11.87
CA VAL A 149 16.38 8.63 -10.48
C VAL A 149 16.26 10.14 -10.40
N PHE A 150 16.86 10.90 -11.34
CA PHE A 150 17.09 12.33 -11.19
C PHE A 150 16.17 13.24 -12.02
N PRO A 151 16.01 13.07 -13.38
CA PRO A 151 15.56 14.17 -14.23
C PRO A 151 14.05 14.35 -14.33
N ASP A 152 13.24 13.35 -14.01
CA ASP A 152 11.80 13.38 -14.26
C ASP A 152 10.98 13.89 -13.06
N ARG A 153 9.69 14.14 -13.29
CA ARG A 153 8.74 14.67 -12.32
C ARG A 153 8.63 13.86 -11.03
N GLU A 154 8.51 12.55 -11.15
CA GLU A 154 8.36 11.62 -10.01
C GLU A 154 9.71 10.98 -9.62
N HIS A 155 10.79 11.73 -9.77
CA HIS A 155 12.14 11.38 -9.40
C HIS A 155 12.57 12.06 -8.08
N PHE A 156 13.85 11.99 -7.79
CA PHE A 156 14.42 12.39 -6.50
C PHE A 156 14.05 13.81 -6.06
N GLY A 157 14.01 14.77 -7.00
CA GLY A 157 13.61 16.14 -6.73
C GLY A 157 12.18 16.30 -6.22
N ARG A 158 11.30 15.35 -6.55
CA ARG A 158 9.91 15.36 -6.07
C ARG A 158 9.80 15.18 -4.56
N ILE A 159 10.75 14.45 -3.95
CA ILE A 159 10.81 14.26 -2.50
C ILE A 159 10.86 15.63 -1.79
N PHE A 160 11.71 16.52 -2.26
CA PHE A 160 11.91 17.85 -1.68
C PHE A 160 10.74 18.79 -1.94
N TYR A 161 10.19 18.73 -3.16
CA TYR A 161 8.98 19.45 -3.48
C TYR A 161 7.81 19.07 -2.56
N ASN A 162 7.62 17.76 -2.35
CA ASN A 162 6.58 17.26 -1.45
C ASN A 162 6.83 17.70 -0.01
N GLN A 163 8.06 17.62 0.47
CA GLN A 163 8.46 18.02 1.82
C GLN A 163 8.11 19.49 2.09
N ALA A 164 8.53 20.39 1.18
CA ALA A 164 8.23 21.82 1.30
C ALA A 164 6.72 22.12 1.24
N THR A 165 5.99 21.48 0.31
CA THR A 165 4.56 21.72 0.15
C THR A 165 3.71 21.10 1.27
N MET A 166 4.16 20.00 1.88
CA MET A 166 3.51 19.42 3.06
C MET A 166 3.72 20.31 4.29
N SER A 167 4.95 20.78 4.53
CA SER A 167 5.23 21.77 5.59
C SER A 167 4.36 23.01 5.43
N ALA A 168 4.24 23.57 4.23
CA ALA A 168 3.37 24.70 3.94
C ALA A 168 1.88 24.44 4.22
N LYS A 169 1.44 23.17 4.25
CA LYS A 169 0.09 22.75 4.65
C LYS A 169 -0.03 22.46 6.16
N GLY A 170 1.02 22.69 6.94
CA GLY A 170 1.04 22.39 8.37
C GLY A 170 1.24 20.93 8.71
N ILE A 171 1.74 20.11 7.78
CA ILE A 171 2.11 18.71 8.03
C ILE A 171 3.59 18.69 8.44
N PRO A 172 3.92 18.40 9.73
CA PRO A 172 5.27 18.48 10.24
C PRO A 172 6.25 17.55 9.51
N GLN A 173 7.45 18.06 9.24
CA GLN A 173 8.55 17.37 8.57
C GLN A 173 9.78 17.36 9.50
N ILE A 174 10.11 16.24 10.09
CA ILE A 174 11.21 16.13 11.06
C ILE A 174 12.25 15.15 10.54
N ALA A 175 13.53 15.51 10.59
CA ALA A 175 14.61 14.62 10.18
C ALA A 175 15.61 14.36 11.32
N ALA A 176 16.06 13.10 11.42
CA ALA A 176 17.21 12.70 12.22
C ALA A 176 18.32 12.17 11.31
N VAL A 177 19.47 12.80 11.33
CA VAL A 177 20.65 12.43 10.55
C VAL A 177 21.49 11.46 11.37
N LEU A 178 21.30 10.16 11.09
CA LEU A 178 21.88 9.03 11.83
C LEU A 178 23.09 8.42 11.09
N GLY A 179 23.54 9.11 10.06
CA GLY A 179 24.68 8.69 9.25
C GLY A 179 24.95 9.64 8.11
N SER A 180 25.44 9.12 6.99
CA SER A 180 25.73 9.94 5.82
C SER A 180 24.49 10.56 5.22
N CYS A 181 24.59 11.82 4.80
CA CYS A 181 23.56 12.54 4.10
C CYS A 181 24.21 13.38 3.00
N THR A 182 24.39 12.77 1.83
CA THR A 182 25.25 13.30 0.76
C THR A 182 24.45 13.73 -0.46
N ALA A 183 24.95 14.76 -1.13
CA ALA A 183 24.40 15.32 -2.38
C ALA A 183 22.90 15.70 -2.24
N GLY A 184 22.04 15.21 -3.13
CA GLY A 184 20.61 15.46 -3.05
C GLY A 184 19.98 15.05 -1.70
N GLY A 185 20.50 13.99 -1.06
CA GLY A 185 20.04 13.56 0.25
C GLY A 185 20.19 14.62 1.35
N ALA A 186 21.13 15.54 1.23
CA ALA A 186 21.36 16.63 2.16
C ALA A 186 20.16 17.59 2.29
N TYR A 187 19.30 17.62 1.29
CA TYR A 187 18.09 18.45 1.33
C TYR A 187 17.00 17.87 2.24
N VAL A 188 16.98 16.56 2.51
CA VAL A 188 15.97 16.00 3.42
C VAL A 188 16.03 16.64 4.80
N PRO A 189 17.16 16.66 5.54
CA PRO A 189 17.22 17.40 6.80
C PRO A 189 17.19 18.91 6.63
N ALA A 190 17.82 19.47 5.59
CA ALA A 190 17.90 20.92 5.41
C ALA A 190 16.55 21.58 5.07
N MET A 191 15.57 20.80 4.61
CA MET A 191 14.21 21.26 4.29
C MET A 191 13.15 20.73 5.27
N SER A 192 13.57 20.03 6.32
CA SER A 192 12.68 19.67 7.42
C SER A 192 12.39 20.88 8.31
N ASP A 193 11.25 20.86 9.02
CA ASP A 193 10.88 21.92 9.96
C ASP A 193 11.83 21.94 11.16
N GLU A 194 12.28 20.76 11.61
CA GLU A 194 13.35 20.58 12.59
C GLU A 194 14.25 19.40 12.20
N ALA A 195 15.54 19.53 12.45
CA ALA A 195 16.55 18.54 12.15
C ALA A 195 17.44 18.21 13.35
N VAL A 196 17.63 16.91 13.59
CA VAL A 196 18.54 16.35 14.61
C VAL A 196 19.74 15.74 13.91
N ILE A 197 20.95 15.88 14.44
CA ILE A 197 22.15 15.21 13.91
C ILE A 197 22.91 14.50 15.05
N VAL A 198 23.41 13.30 14.77
CA VAL A 198 24.24 12.56 15.73
C VAL A 198 25.70 12.98 15.59
N ARG A 199 26.32 13.37 16.71
CA ARG A 199 27.73 13.78 16.81
C ARG A 199 28.66 12.66 16.35
N ASN A 200 29.69 12.99 15.58
CA ASN A 200 30.72 12.07 15.08
C ASN A 200 30.18 10.89 14.25
N GLN A 201 28.92 10.94 13.83
CA GLN A 201 28.26 9.88 13.08
C GLN A 201 27.42 10.43 11.89
N GLY A 202 26.60 11.44 12.16
CA GLY A 202 25.79 12.13 11.16
C GLY A 202 26.65 13.13 10.38
N THR A 203 26.49 13.16 9.03
CA THR A 203 27.12 14.17 8.18
C THR A 203 26.17 14.68 7.13
N ILE A 204 26.21 16.00 6.87
CA ILE A 204 25.41 16.65 5.83
C ILE A 204 26.35 17.45 4.94
N PHE A 205 26.41 17.15 3.65
CA PHE A 205 27.16 17.97 2.70
C PHE A 205 26.66 17.73 1.25
N LEU A 206 26.66 18.80 0.44
CA LEU A 206 26.30 18.70 -0.98
C LEU A 206 27.37 17.99 -1.79
N GLY A 207 28.63 18.17 -1.43
CA GLY A 207 29.76 17.47 -2.02
C GLY A 207 30.66 16.89 -0.94
N GLY A 208 30.87 15.58 -0.92
CA GLY A 208 31.73 14.94 0.08
C GLY A 208 33.22 15.27 -0.07
N PRO A 209 34.06 14.90 0.91
CA PRO A 209 35.51 15.20 0.92
C PRO A 209 36.24 14.86 -0.39
N PRO A 210 35.96 13.74 -1.08
CA PRO A 210 36.61 13.46 -2.38
C PRO A 210 36.28 14.48 -3.47
N LEU A 211 35.03 14.97 -3.51
CA LEU A 211 34.60 15.98 -4.49
C LEU A 211 35.22 17.36 -4.15
N VAL A 212 35.25 17.75 -2.89
CA VAL A 212 35.91 18.98 -2.43
C VAL A 212 37.38 18.96 -2.84
N LYS A 213 38.08 17.87 -2.53
CA LYS A 213 39.48 17.70 -2.92
C LYS A 213 39.71 17.81 -4.45
N ALA A 214 38.81 17.20 -5.22
CA ALA A 214 38.93 17.25 -6.69
C ALA A 214 38.64 18.65 -7.25
N ALA A 215 37.70 19.38 -6.65
CA ALA A 215 37.23 20.68 -7.13
C ALA A 215 38.14 21.86 -6.68
N THR A 216 38.63 21.81 -5.43
CA THR A 216 39.33 22.94 -4.79
C THR A 216 40.77 22.62 -4.36
N GLY A 217 41.15 21.34 -4.33
CA GLY A 217 42.41 20.87 -3.76
C GLY A 217 42.44 20.78 -2.23
N GLU A 218 41.40 21.20 -1.56
CA GLU A 218 41.28 21.19 -0.10
C GLU A 218 41.12 19.77 0.43
N VAL A 219 41.85 19.45 1.50
CA VAL A 219 41.78 18.14 2.19
C VAL A 219 41.08 18.33 3.51
N VAL A 220 39.85 17.83 3.61
CA VAL A 220 38.99 17.93 4.78
C VAL A 220 38.47 16.55 5.17
N THR A 221 38.21 16.32 6.45
CA THR A 221 37.49 15.15 6.92
C THR A 221 35.97 15.35 6.75
N ALA A 222 35.20 14.26 6.80
CA ALA A 222 33.73 14.34 6.72
C ALA A 222 33.15 15.13 7.90
N GLU A 223 33.75 14.98 9.10
CA GLU A 223 33.30 15.70 10.31
C GLU A 223 33.58 17.20 10.23
N GLU A 224 34.76 17.59 9.73
CA GLU A 224 35.11 19.00 9.51
C GLU A 224 34.27 19.66 8.43
N LEU A 225 33.88 18.89 7.39
CA LEU A 225 33.13 19.41 6.25
C LEU A 225 31.62 19.54 6.54
N GLY A 226 31.06 18.61 7.31
CA GLY A 226 29.59 18.54 7.50
C GLY A 226 29.16 17.72 8.68
N GLY A 227 29.96 17.63 9.73
CA GLY A 227 29.61 16.91 10.96
C GLY A 227 28.65 17.64 11.89
N GLY A 228 28.24 16.96 12.94
CA GLY A 228 27.24 17.43 13.88
C GLY A 228 27.59 18.73 14.59
N ASP A 229 28.83 18.85 15.08
CA ASP A 229 29.26 20.08 15.76
C ASP A 229 29.31 21.30 14.83
N LEU A 230 29.71 21.11 13.56
CA LEU A 230 29.69 22.18 12.57
C LEU A 230 28.27 22.67 12.30
N HIS A 231 27.34 21.73 12.02
CA HIS A 231 25.99 22.08 11.60
C HIS A 231 25.12 22.61 12.74
N SER A 232 25.33 22.13 13.97
CA SER A 232 24.55 22.59 15.12
C SER A 232 25.10 23.88 15.77
N LYS A 233 26.41 24.20 15.59
CA LYS A 233 27.04 25.33 16.27
C LYS A 233 27.44 26.47 15.36
N VAL A 234 27.74 26.20 14.10
CA VAL A 234 28.33 27.19 13.16
C VAL A 234 27.39 27.52 12.01
N SER A 235 26.96 26.49 11.25
CA SER A 235 26.15 26.74 10.05
C SER A 235 24.65 26.85 10.34
N GLY A 236 24.16 26.29 11.45
CA GLY A 236 22.74 26.29 11.79
C GLY A 236 21.86 25.43 10.87
N VAL A 237 22.45 24.46 10.16
CA VAL A 237 21.68 23.53 9.30
C VAL A 237 20.86 22.54 10.13
N THR A 238 21.31 22.22 11.34
CA THR A 238 20.57 21.35 12.27
C THR A 238 20.29 22.08 13.59
N ASP A 239 19.14 21.74 14.17
CA ASP A 239 18.62 22.42 15.37
C ASP A 239 19.04 21.71 16.66
N HIS A 240 19.24 20.39 16.60
CA HIS A 240 19.54 19.55 17.75
C HIS A 240 20.75 18.65 17.49
N LEU A 241 21.64 18.57 18.47
CA LEU A 241 22.81 17.70 18.48
C LEU A 241 22.59 16.54 19.43
N ALA A 242 22.56 15.33 18.91
CA ALA A 242 22.43 14.10 19.68
C ALA A 242 23.78 13.41 19.88
N GLU A 243 23.93 12.66 20.96
CA GLU A 243 25.17 11.94 21.26
C GLU A 243 25.26 10.59 20.54
N ASP A 244 24.12 9.91 20.34
CA ASP A 244 24.00 8.64 19.64
C ASP A 244 22.61 8.46 19.00
N ASP A 245 22.36 7.31 18.34
CA ASP A 245 21.06 7.00 17.72
C ASP A 245 19.92 7.05 18.74
N ARG A 246 20.10 6.54 19.96
CA ARG A 246 19.04 6.50 20.99
C ARG A 246 18.68 7.90 21.47
N ASP A 247 19.68 8.76 21.66
CA ASP A 247 19.45 10.15 22.03
C ASP A 247 18.76 10.90 20.89
N ALA A 248 19.14 10.67 19.64
CA ALA A 248 18.47 11.25 18.48
C ALA A 248 16.99 10.85 18.41
N LEU A 249 16.67 9.55 18.60
CA LEU A 249 15.29 9.07 18.61
C LEU A 249 14.49 9.66 19.77
N ARG A 250 15.09 9.84 20.95
CA ARG A 250 14.47 10.52 22.09
C ARG A 250 14.14 11.96 21.74
N ILE A 251 15.07 12.72 21.14
CA ILE A 251 14.86 14.10 20.73
C ILE A 251 13.72 14.18 19.69
N VAL A 252 13.68 13.30 18.68
CA VAL A 252 12.59 13.24 17.71
C VAL A 252 11.24 13.00 18.38
N ARG A 253 11.19 12.14 19.41
CA ARG A 253 9.97 11.90 20.19
C ARG A 253 9.57 13.15 20.99
N ASP A 254 10.54 13.85 21.57
CA ASP A 254 10.29 15.11 22.29
C ASP A 254 9.71 16.17 21.33
N ILE A 255 10.28 16.31 20.13
CA ILE A 255 9.74 17.19 19.08
C ILE A 255 8.30 16.76 18.70
N ALA A 256 8.07 15.47 18.48
CA ALA A 256 6.74 14.96 18.11
C ALA A 256 5.68 15.22 19.21
N SER A 257 6.09 15.29 20.48
CA SER A 257 5.20 15.63 21.59
C SER A 257 4.71 17.09 21.57
N THR A 258 5.40 17.97 20.84
CA THR A 258 5.05 19.39 20.69
C THR A 258 4.06 19.67 19.56
N PHE A 259 3.75 18.69 18.72
CA PHE A 259 2.80 18.89 17.63
C PHE A 259 1.44 19.33 18.16
N GLY A 260 0.83 20.29 17.50
CA GLY A 260 -0.45 20.87 17.88
C GLY A 260 -1.60 19.86 18.03
N PRO A 261 -2.82 20.26 18.37
CA PRO A 261 -3.93 19.35 18.60
C PRO A 261 -4.23 18.50 17.35
N ARG A 262 -4.81 17.31 17.57
CA ARG A 262 -5.31 16.48 16.47
C ARG A 262 -6.52 17.16 15.84
N ALA A 263 -6.69 17.00 14.52
CA ALA A 263 -7.95 17.35 13.88
C ALA A 263 -9.09 16.49 14.47
N GLU A 264 -10.29 17.05 14.47
CA GLU A 264 -11.50 16.27 14.79
C GLU A 264 -11.65 15.14 13.74
N ARG A 265 -12.09 13.98 14.24
CA ARG A 265 -12.35 12.85 13.35
C ARG A 265 -13.54 13.16 12.44
N PRO A 266 -13.47 12.83 11.16
CA PRO A 266 -14.54 13.13 10.21
C PRO A 266 -15.77 12.21 10.35
N TRP A 267 -15.71 11.19 11.21
CA TRP A 267 -16.79 10.26 11.54
C TRP A 267 -16.69 9.73 12.96
N ASP A 268 -17.81 9.27 13.50
CA ASP A 268 -17.87 8.67 14.83
C ASP A 268 -17.32 7.24 14.83
N VAL A 269 -16.60 6.90 15.90
CA VAL A 269 -16.03 5.57 16.12
C VAL A 269 -16.72 4.95 17.34
N GLU A 270 -17.33 3.79 17.15
CA GLU A 270 -17.97 3.02 18.21
C GLU A 270 -16.98 2.03 18.89
N PRO A 271 -17.32 1.44 20.02
CA PRO A 271 -16.55 0.36 20.60
C PRO A 271 -16.41 -0.82 19.63
N THR A 272 -15.20 -1.38 19.55
CA THR A 272 -14.92 -2.56 18.72
C THR A 272 -15.71 -3.77 19.20
N VAL A 273 -16.30 -4.51 18.27
CA VAL A 273 -16.96 -5.79 18.49
C VAL A 273 -16.27 -6.86 17.64
N GLU A 274 -16.08 -8.05 18.20
CA GLU A 274 -15.48 -9.15 17.44
C GLU A 274 -16.39 -9.58 16.28
N PRO A 275 -15.80 -10.06 15.15
CA PRO A 275 -16.57 -10.56 14.01
C PRO A 275 -17.49 -11.73 14.38
N GLU A 276 -18.57 -11.92 13.62
CA GLU A 276 -19.47 -13.07 13.82
C GLU A 276 -18.77 -14.41 13.56
N LYS A 277 -17.85 -14.43 12.61
CA LYS A 277 -17.02 -15.60 12.27
C LYS A 277 -15.56 -15.25 12.44
N SER A 278 -14.76 -16.20 12.96
CA SER A 278 -13.33 -15.98 13.16
C SER A 278 -12.61 -15.69 11.84
N PRO A 279 -11.78 -14.62 11.76
CA PRO A 279 -10.92 -14.36 10.61
C PRO A 279 -10.03 -15.54 10.23
N GLU A 280 -9.59 -16.36 11.19
CA GLU A 280 -8.75 -17.55 10.97
C GLU A 280 -9.41 -18.59 10.06
N THR A 281 -10.75 -18.55 9.92
CA THR A 281 -11.50 -19.44 9.04
C THR A 281 -11.61 -18.91 7.60
N LEU A 282 -10.96 -17.79 7.25
CA LEU A 282 -10.88 -17.30 5.86
C LEU A 282 -10.23 -18.32 4.93
N TYR A 283 -9.21 -19.04 5.40
CA TYR A 283 -8.55 -20.06 4.62
C TYR A 283 -9.46 -21.24 4.20
N ASP A 284 -10.54 -21.47 4.94
CA ASP A 284 -11.48 -22.57 4.69
C ASP A 284 -12.52 -22.22 3.62
N VAL A 285 -12.78 -20.92 3.40
CA VAL A 285 -13.93 -20.47 2.60
C VAL A 285 -13.52 -19.77 1.31
N VAL A 286 -12.28 -19.30 1.20
CA VAL A 286 -11.78 -18.64 0.00
C VAL A 286 -10.89 -19.60 -0.78
N PRO A 287 -11.25 -19.96 -2.02
CA PRO A 287 -10.37 -20.75 -2.88
C PRO A 287 -9.11 -19.97 -3.26
N THR A 288 -7.98 -20.67 -3.37
CA THR A 288 -6.74 -20.06 -3.89
C THR A 288 -6.75 -19.87 -5.40
N ASP A 289 -7.56 -20.64 -6.12
CA ASP A 289 -7.82 -20.48 -7.55
C ASP A 289 -8.95 -19.47 -7.76
N SER A 290 -8.64 -18.31 -8.32
CA SER A 290 -9.59 -17.23 -8.59
C SER A 290 -10.72 -17.59 -9.58
N ARG A 291 -10.63 -18.74 -10.26
CA ARG A 291 -11.67 -19.26 -11.16
C ARG A 291 -12.79 -19.98 -10.41
N ILE A 292 -12.54 -20.39 -9.18
CA ILE A 292 -13.54 -21.06 -8.34
C ILE A 292 -14.39 -19.99 -7.63
N PRO A 293 -15.70 -19.93 -7.93
CA PRO A 293 -16.57 -18.93 -7.31
C PRO A 293 -16.82 -19.27 -5.82
N TYR A 294 -16.96 -18.25 -5.03
CA TYR A 294 -17.38 -18.32 -3.62
C TYR A 294 -18.25 -17.10 -3.27
N ASP A 295 -19.01 -17.20 -2.20
CA ASP A 295 -19.85 -16.11 -1.72
C ASP A 295 -19.01 -15.12 -0.90
N VAL A 296 -18.90 -13.88 -1.37
CA VAL A 296 -18.12 -12.83 -0.70
C VAL A 296 -18.68 -12.45 0.68
N HIS A 297 -19.93 -12.76 0.99
CA HIS A 297 -20.48 -12.59 2.34
C HIS A 297 -19.71 -13.40 3.39
N GLU A 298 -19.10 -14.52 3.00
CA GLU A 298 -18.23 -15.31 3.87
C GLU A 298 -16.96 -14.53 4.27
N VAL A 299 -16.42 -13.70 3.37
CA VAL A 299 -15.30 -12.80 3.70
C VAL A 299 -15.78 -11.67 4.60
N ILE A 300 -16.87 -11.01 4.22
CA ILE A 300 -17.43 -9.86 4.95
C ILE A 300 -17.71 -10.22 6.42
N SER A 301 -18.37 -11.35 6.68
CA SER A 301 -18.71 -11.81 8.04
C SER A 301 -17.51 -12.10 8.96
N ARG A 302 -16.29 -12.18 8.38
CA ARG A 302 -15.03 -12.44 9.10
C ARG A 302 -14.18 -11.20 9.31
N ILE A 303 -14.49 -10.10 8.63
CA ILE A 303 -13.70 -8.86 8.73
C ILE A 303 -14.44 -7.70 9.36
N VAL A 304 -15.82 -7.74 9.37
CA VAL A 304 -16.61 -6.66 9.96
C VAL A 304 -16.94 -6.95 11.44
N ASP A 305 -17.26 -5.92 12.18
CA ASP A 305 -17.73 -6.02 13.56
C ASP A 305 -19.01 -6.83 13.60
N GLY A 306 -19.14 -7.71 14.57
CA GLY A 306 -20.33 -8.53 14.81
C GLY A 306 -21.48 -7.70 15.36
N SER A 307 -22.68 -8.27 15.37
CA SER A 307 -23.82 -7.70 16.06
C SER A 307 -23.57 -7.78 17.57
N GLY A 308 -23.00 -6.72 18.15
CA GLY A 308 -22.81 -6.60 19.60
C GLY A 308 -24.13 -6.86 20.29
N GLY A 309 -24.17 -7.91 21.10
CA GLY A 309 -25.28 -8.18 21.99
C GLY A 309 -25.46 -7.03 22.99
N SER A 310 -26.06 -5.92 22.56
CA SER A 310 -26.62 -4.94 23.47
C SER A 310 -27.78 -5.61 24.15
N GLY A 311 -27.55 -6.19 25.33
CA GLY A 311 -28.56 -6.56 26.30
C GLY A 311 -29.35 -5.33 26.70
N GLY A 312 -30.24 -4.88 25.82
CA GLY A 312 -31.27 -3.92 26.07
C GLY A 312 -32.59 -4.68 26.13
N ALA A 313 -33.05 -5.01 27.36
CA ALA A 313 -34.39 -5.52 27.60
C ALA A 313 -35.44 -4.52 27.07
N GLY A 314 -36.30 -4.97 26.16
CA GLY A 314 -37.56 -4.29 25.92
C GLY A 314 -38.00 -4.22 24.46
N GLY A 315 -38.78 -5.20 24.02
CA GLY A 315 -39.52 -5.11 22.77
C GLY A 315 -39.90 -6.48 22.21
N ALA A 316 -40.95 -7.10 22.77
CA ALA A 316 -41.59 -8.27 22.18
C ALA A 316 -42.28 -7.87 20.86
N GLY A 317 -41.91 -8.51 19.76
CA GLY A 317 -42.71 -8.49 18.54
C GLY A 317 -41.90 -8.50 17.27
N GLY A 318 -41.55 -9.66 16.73
CA GLY A 318 -41.07 -9.84 15.37
C GLY A 318 -40.11 -10.99 15.26
N ALA A 319 -40.60 -12.12 14.78
CA ALA A 319 -39.79 -13.30 14.54
C ALA A 319 -38.69 -13.05 13.49
N GLY A 320 -37.44 -13.22 13.85
CA GLY A 320 -36.43 -13.93 13.14
C GLY A 320 -35.78 -13.30 11.93
N ARG A 321 -35.07 -12.17 12.09
CA ARG A 321 -33.77 -12.00 11.38
C ARG A 321 -32.79 -11.54 12.44
N GLY A 322 -31.79 -12.39 12.74
CA GLY A 322 -30.64 -11.97 13.52
C GLY A 322 -30.15 -10.65 12.93
N SER A 323 -29.95 -9.63 13.77
CA SER A 323 -29.46 -8.33 13.36
C SER A 323 -28.05 -8.56 12.83
N SER A 324 -27.91 -8.75 11.52
CA SER A 324 -26.61 -8.79 10.86
C SER A 324 -25.91 -7.46 11.04
N SER A 325 -24.66 -7.50 11.42
CA SER A 325 -23.79 -6.33 11.50
C SER A 325 -23.50 -5.70 10.13
N PHE A 326 -23.80 -6.41 9.05
CA PHE A 326 -23.72 -5.96 7.67
C PHE A 326 -25.12 -5.65 7.12
N HIS A 327 -25.34 -4.38 6.81
CA HIS A 327 -26.59 -3.90 6.22
C HIS A 327 -26.48 -3.82 4.70
N GLU A 328 -26.86 -4.88 4.00
CA GLU A 328 -26.74 -4.95 2.54
C GLU A 328 -27.71 -3.97 1.87
N PHE A 329 -27.15 -3.20 0.92
CA PHE A 329 -27.88 -2.26 0.07
C PHE A 329 -28.24 -2.92 -1.27
N LYS A 330 -29.51 -2.88 -1.63
CA LYS A 330 -30.05 -3.50 -2.86
C LYS A 330 -29.67 -4.98 -3.01
N ALA A 331 -29.86 -5.80 -1.97
CA ALA A 331 -29.54 -7.21 -1.96
C ALA A 331 -30.15 -8.01 -3.13
N GLU A 332 -31.36 -7.65 -3.55
CA GLU A 332 -32.09 -8.35 -4.62
C GLU A 332 -31.77 -7.83 -6.04
N TYR A 333 -30.98 -6.75 -6.18
CA TYR A 333 -30.64 -6.15 -7.45
C TYR A 333 -29.13 -6.15 -7.70
N GLY A 334 -28.68 -6.51 -8.91
CA GLY A 334 -27.27 -6.54 -9.27
C GLY A 334 -26.45 -7.44 -8.35
N LYS A 335 -26.87 -8.69 -8.14
CA LYS A 335 -26.35 -9.65 -7.13
C LYS A 335 -24.88 -10.02 -7.27
N THR A 336 -24.29 -9.76 -8.44
CA THR A 336 -22.85 -10.02 -8.66
C THR A 336 -21.93 -8.93 -8.09
N LEU A 337 -22.53 -7.87 -7.51
CA LEU A 337 -21.85 -6.88 -6.69
C LEU A 337 -22.59 -6.75 -5.36
N VAL A 338 -21.94 -7.08 -4.27
CA VAL A 338 -22.44 -6.89 -2.91
C VAL A 338 -22.05 -5.51 -2.43
N THR A 339 -23.03 -4.74 -1.93
CA THR A 339 -22.79 -3.40 -1.37
C THR A 339 -23.53 -3.28 -0.06
N GLY A 340 -22.94 -2.67 0.95
CA GLY A 340 -23.61 -2.51 2.24
C GLY A 340 -22.78 -1.77 3.28
N PHE A 341 -23.44 -1.37 4.36
CA PHE A 341 -22.83 -0.66 5.48
C PHE A 341 -22.44 -1.63 6.59
N ALA A 342 -21.26 -1.39 7.16
CA ALA A 342 -20.74 -2.14 8.31
C ALA A 342 -19.87 -1.26 9.20
N ARG A 343 -19.25 -1.87 10.20
CA ARG A 343 -18.15 -1.29 10.97
C ARG A 343 -16.96 -2.24 10.99
N ILE A 344 -15.76 -1.66 11.07
CA ILE A 344 -14.50 -2.39 11.29
C ILE A 344 -13.75 -1.69 12.42
N HIS A 345 -13.49 -2.38 13.52
CA HIS A 345 -12.93 -1.79 14.74
C HIS A 345 -13.67 -0.50 15.16
N GLY A 346 -14.99 -0.50 15.07
CA GLY A 346 -15.86 0.61 15.40
C GLY A 346 -15.95 1.72 14.34
N HIS A 347 -15.07 1.77 13.35
CA HIS A 347 -15.12 2.74 12.25
C HIS A 347 -16.23 2.36 11.25
N PRO A 348 -17.07 3.32 10.82
CA PRO A 348 -18.06 3.05 9.79
C PRO A 348 -17.38 2.79 8.45
N VAL A 349 -17.95 1.90 7.65
CA VAL A 349 -17.42 1.56 6.33
C VAL A 349 -18.55 1.15 5.38
N GLY A 350 -18.48 1.64 4.14
CA GLY A 350 -19.28 1.18 3.01
C GLY A 350 -18.49 0.14 2.22
N ILE A 351 -18.98 -1.08 2.15
CA ILE A 351 -18.32 -2.19 1.46
C ILE A 351 -18.86 -2.32 0.05
N VAL A 352 -17.96 -2.43 -0.92
CA VAL A 352 -18.22 -2.75 -2.33
C VAL A 352 -17.41 -3.99 -2.67
N ALA A 353 -18.07 -5.13 -2.87
CA ALA A 353 -17.41 -6.42 -3.01
C ALA A 353 -17.90 -7.18 -4.25
N ASN A 354 -16.97 -7.74 -5.01
CA ASN A 354 -17.33 -8.58 -6.15
C ASN A 354 -17.88 -9.93 -5.69
N ASN A 355 -18.97 -10.35 -6.30
CA ASN A 355 -19.60 -11.66 -6.14
C ASN A 355 -19.85 -12.31 -7.52
N GLY A 356 -19.00 -12.01 -8.50
CA GLY A 356 -19.08 -12.48 -9.86
C GLY A 356 -18.74 -11.40 -10.90
N VAL A 357 -19.07 -11.65 -12.15
CA VAL A 357 -18.87 -10.74 -13.29
C VAL A 357 -19.73 -9.49 -13.12
N LEU A 358 -19.23 -8.31 -13.49
CA LEU A 358 -19.99 -7.06 -13.46
C LEU A 358 -20.93 -6.94 -14.66
N PHE A 359 -22.22 -6.82 -14.36
CA PHE A 359 -23.28 -6.47 -15.31
C PHE A 359 -23.62 -4.98 -15.23
N GLY A 360 -24.44 -4.48 -16.15
CA GLY A 360 -24.88 -3.09 -16.16
C GLY A 360 -25.60 -2.67 -14.88
N GLU A 361 -26.50 -3.51 -14.38
CA GLU A 361 -27.21 -3.28 -13.12
C GLU A 361 -26.29 -3.29 -11.90
N SER A 362 -25.28 -4.16 -11.88
CA SER A 362 -24.27 -4.19 -10.82
C SER A 362 -23.45 -2.90 -10.81
N ALA A 363 -23.07 -2.39 -11.97
CA ALA A 363 -22.35 -1.12 -12.10
C ALA A 363 -23.19 0.08 -11.63
N VAL A 364 -24.47 0.13 -11.99
CA VAL A 364 -25.39 1.19 -11.55
C VAL A 364 -25.65 1.11 -10.01
N LYS A 365 -25.80 -0.10 -9.48
CA LYS A 365 -25.87 -0.33 -8.02
C LYS A 365 -24.63 0.22 -7.32
N GLY A 366 -23.43 -0.13 -7.83
CA GLY A 366 -22.15 0.32 -7.30
C GLY A 366 -22.00 1.84 -7.32
N ALA A 367 -22.30 2.48 -8.45
CA ALA A 367 -22.25 3.94 -8.57
C ALA A 367 -23.15 4.63 -7.54
N HIS A 368 -24.43 4.21 -7.43
CA HIS A 368 -25.36 4.77 -6.45
C HIS A 368 -24.88 4.59 -5.01
N PHE A 369 -24.35 3.41 -4.68
CA PHE A 369 -23.87 3.14 -3.33
C PHE A 369 -22.62 3.96 -2.96
N ILE A 370 -21.68 4.12 -3.89
CA ILE A 370 -20.48 4.95 -3.71
C ILE A 370 -20.86 6.41 -3.44
N GLU A 371 -21.76 6.98 -4.25
CA GLU A 371 -22.26 8.33 -4.04
C GLU A 371 -22.96 8.50 -2.70
N LEU A 372 -23.73 7.49 -2.27
CA LEU A 372 -24.41 7.48 -0.99
C LEU A 372 -23.43 7.49 0.19
N CYS A 373 -22.35 6.68 0.13
CA CYS A 373 -21.29 6.66 1.13
C CYS A 373 -20.56 8.01 1.18
N ASP A 374 -20.22 8.56 0.01
CA ASP A 374 -19.54 9.84 -0.09
C ASP A 374 -20.35 11.00 0.51
N LYS A 375 -21.66 11.06 0.22
CA LYS A 375 -22.59 12.04 0.83
C LYS A 375 -22.76 11.89 2.35
N ARG A 376 -22.54 10.69 2.89
CA ARG A 376 -22.68 10.39 4.32
C ARG A 376 -21.34 10.40 5.06
N SER A 377 -20.24 10.79 4.39
CA SER A 377 -18.89 10.79 4.98
C SER A 377 -18.45 9.41 5.49
N ILE A 378 -18.85 8.33 4.80
CA ILE A 378 -18.52 6.95 5.14
C ILE A 378 -17.38 6.47 4.27
N PRO A 379 -16.22 6.08 4.83
CA PRO A 379 -15.12 5.48 4.06
C PRO A 379 -15.56 4.26 3.26
N LEU A 380 -14.93 4.04 2.11
CA LEU A 380 -15.23 2.92 1.21
C LEU A 380 -14.17 1.82 1.31
N LEU A 381 -14.61 0.57 1.39
CA LEU A 381 -13.78 -0.62 1.26
C LEU A 381 -14.17 -1.38 0.00
N PHE A 382 -13.21 -1.58 -0.90
CA PHE A 382 -13.34 -2.39 -2.10
C PHE A 382 -12.67 -3.75 -1.88
N LEU A 383 -13.47 -4.82 -1.96
CA LEU A 383 -12.98 -6.20 -1.96
C LEU A 383 -12.99 -6.70 -3.41
N GLN A 384 -11.82 -6.73 -4.04
CA GLN A 384 -11.69 -7.08 -5.45
C GLN A 384 -11.52 -8.58 -5.65
N ASN A 385 -12.47 -9.18 -6.34
CA ASN A 385 -12.34 -10.47 -7.00
C ASN A 385 -13.08 -10.38 -8.34
N ILE A 386 -12.52 -9.62 -9.29
CA ILE A 386 -13.17 -9.24 -10.54
C ILE A 386 -12.49 -9.87 -11.75
N SER A 387 -13.28 -10.60 -12.55
CA SER A 387 -12.87 -11.13 -13.85
C SER A 387 -13.10 -10.16 -15.02
N GLY A 388 -13.88 -9.10 -14.81
CA GLY A 388 -14.21 -8.08 -15.81
C GLY A 388 -15.68 -7.72 -15.86
N PHE A 389 -16.03 -6.79 -16.77
CA PHE A 389 -17.41 -6.56 -17.16
C PHE A 389 -17.86 -7.66 -18.11
N MET A 390 -19.17 -7.94 -18.10
CA MET A 390 -19.77 -8.89 -19.04
C MET A 390 -19.61 -8.37 -20.46
N VAL A 391 -19.30 -9.27 -21.38
CA VAL A 391 -19.08 -8.98 -22.80
C VAL A 391 -20.13 -9.68 -23.65
N GLY A 392 -20.43 -9.15 -24.83
CA GLY A 392 -21.35 -9.73 -25.78
C GLY A 392 -22.29 -8.71 -26.37
N ARG A 393 -22.86 -9.03 -27.55
CA ARG A 393 -23.70 -8.11 -28.34
C ARG A 393 -24.84 -7.48 -27.55
N ASP A 394 -25.56 -8.29 -26.77
CA ASP A 394 -26.74 -7.83 -26.01
C ASP A 394 -26.36 -6.90 -24.86
N TYR A 395 -25.21 -7.14 -24.21
CA TYR A 395 -24.69 -6.28 -23.15
C TYR A 395 -24.17 -4.96 -23.70
N GLU A 396 -23.49 -4.98 -24.86
CA GLU A 396 -23.05 -3.75 -25.52
C GLU A 396 -24.27 -2.92 -25.97
N ALA A 397 -25.28 -3.56 -26.59
CA ALA A 397 -26.54 -2.91 -26.97
C ALA A 397 -27.31 -2.39 -25.75
N GLY A 398 -27.25 -3.09 -24.61
CA GLY A 398 -27.81 -2.68 -23.32
C GLY A 398 -27.05 -1.53 -22.64
N GLY A 399 -25.91 -1.11 -23.20
CA GLY A 399 -25.13 0.04 -22.71
C GLY A 399 -24.19 -0.27 -21.55
N ILE A 400 -23.60 -1.47 -21.51
CA ILE A 400 -22.64 -1.88 -20.48
C ILE A 400 -21.49 -0.86 -20.32
N ALA A 401 -20.99 -0.29 -21.41
CA ALA A 401 -19.93 0.72 -21.39
C ALA A 401 -20.36 1.98 -20.63
N LYS A 402 -21.58 2.52 -20.88
CA LYS A 402 -22.08 3.70 -20.16
C LYS A 402 -22.38 3.40 -18.68
N HIS A 403 -22.87 2.20 -18.36
CA HIS A 403 -23.16 1.79 -17.00
C HIS A 403 -21.86 1.56 -16.21
N GLY A 404 -20.88 0.89 -16.80
CA GLY A 404 -19.53 0.76 -16.24
C GLY A 404 -18.86 2.11 -16.00
N ALA A 405 -18.95 3.03 -16.98
CA ALA A 405 -18.40 4.39 -16.84
C ALA A 405 -19.01 5.17 -15.66
N LYS A 406 -20.29 4.97 -15.33
CA LYS A 406 -20.90 5.59 -14.14
C LYS A 406 -20.21 5.14 -12.86
N MET A 407 -19.98 3.84 -12.70
CA MET A 407 -19.30 3.33 -11.51
C MET A 407 -17.84 3.82 -11.43
N VAL A 408 -17.12 3.80 -12.56
CA VAL A 408 -15.75 4.32 -12.66
C VAL A 408 -15.70 5.82 -12.31
N THR A 409 -16.67 6.62 -12.79
CA THR A 409 -16.76 8.05 -12.44
C THR A 409 -17.06 8.25 -10.96
N ALA A 410 -17.97 7.46 -10.38
CA ALA A 410 -18.29 7.52 -8.95
C ALA A 410 -17.04 7.21 -8.10
N VAL A 411 -16.29 6.16 -8.42
CA VAL A 411 -15.02 5.82 -7.74
C VAL A 411 -14.00 6.96 -7.85
N ALA A 412 -13.83 7.52 -9.06
CA ALA A 412 -12.85 8.58 -9.30
C ALA A 412 -13.16 9.87 -8.53
N CYS A 413 -14.45 10.24 -8.44
CA CYS A 413 -14.89 11.50 -7.84
C CYS A 413 -15.15 11.42 -6.33
N ALA A 414 -15.33 10.22 -5.76
CA ALA A 414 -15.56 10.06 -4.33
C ALA A 414 -14.39 10.64 -3.50
N ARG A 415 -14.73 11.43 -2.48
CA ARG A 415 -13.78 12.16 -1.62
C ARG A 415 -13.50 11.46 -0.29
N VAL A 416 -14.41 10.59 0.13
CA VAL A 416 -14.16 9.74 1.31
C VAL A 416 -12.94 8.84 1.07
N PRO A 417 -12.22 8.46 2.13
CA PRO A 417 -11.14 7.50 2.03
C PRO A 417 -11.60 6.21 1.34
N LYS A 418 -10.81 5.73 0.40
CA LYS A 418 -11.02 4.47 -0.32
C LYS A 418 -9.92 3.50 0.07
N LEU A 419 -10.28 2.34 0.55
CA LEU A 419 -9.38 1.23 0.86
C LEU A 419 -9.67 0.09 -0.12
N THR A 420 -8.64 -0.57 -0.60
CA THR A 420 -8.79 -1.70 -1.53
C THR A 420 -8.01 -2.91 -1.06
N VAL A 421 -8.66 -4.08 -1.08
CA VAL A 421 -8.00 -5.36 -0.89
C VAL A 421 -8.32 -6.25 -2.10
N VAL A 422 -7.29 -6.67 -2.82
CA VAL A 422 -7.43 -7.63 -3.91
C VAL A 422 -7.40 -9.03 -3.29
N ILE A 423 -8.59 -9.63 -3.18
CA ILE A 423 -8.81 -10.92 -2.52
C ILE A 423 -8.80 -12.11 -3.49
N GLY A 424 -8.61 -11.84 -4.79
CA GLY A 424 -8.59 -12.82 -5.88
C GLY A 424 -8.17 -12.15 -7.17
N GLY A 425 -8.97 -12.25 -8.22
CA GLY A 425 -8.67 -11.64 -9.52
C GLY A 425 -8.88 -10.11 -9.55
N SER A 426 -8.04 -9.41 -10.30
CA SER A 426 -8.20 -7.98 -10.61
C SER A 426 -7.88 -7.76 -12.09
N TYR A 427 -8.89 -7.87 -12.95
CA TYR A 427 -8.71 -7.91 -14.40
C TYR A 427 -9.42 -6.77 -15.13
N GLY A 428 -8.72 -6.21 -16.13
CA GLY A 428 -9.24 -5.26 -17.09
C GLY A 428 -9.87 -4.01 -16.46
N ALA A 429 -10.90 -3.47 -17.12
CA ALA A 429 -11.62 -2.28 -16.65
C ALA A 429 -12.38 -2.50 -15.32
N GLY A 430 -12.58 -3.76 -14.91
CA GLY A 430 -13.09 -4.09 -13.59
C GLY A 430 -12.21 -3.57 -12.46
N ASN A 431 -10.88 -3.59 -12.65
CA ASN A 431 -9.93 -2.97 -11.72
C ASN A 431 -10.25 -1.48 -11.46
N TYR A 432 -10.65 -0.74 -12.49
CA TYR A 432 -10.96 0.69 -12.38
C TYR A 432 -12.23 0.93 -11.56
N SER A 433 -13.29 0.18 -11.84
CA SER A 433 -14.56 0.28 -11.11
C SER A 433 -14.47 -0.19 -9.65
N MET A 434 -13.47 -1.00 -9.31
CA MET A 434 -13.20 -1.50 -7.97
C MET A 434 -12.03 -0.78 -7.29
N CYS A 435 -11.75 0.46 -7.67
CA CYS A 435 -10.73 1.32 -7.07
C CYS A 435 -9.32 0.70 -7.09
N GLY A 436 -8.83 0.29 -8.26
CA GLY A 436 -7.43 -0.09 -8.46
C GLY A 436 -6.46 1.08 -8.25
N ARG A 437 -5.16 0.81 -8.33
CA ARG A 437 -4.10 1.77 -7.97
C ARG A 437 -4.22 3.13 -8.65
N ALA A 438 -4.62 3.16 -9.93
CA ALA A 438 -4.81 4.39 -10.71
C ALA A 438 -5.95 5.29 -10.20
N TYR A 439 -6.85 4.76 -9.36
CA TYR A 439 -7.98 5.50 -8.77
C TYR A 439 -7.69 6.03 -7.37
N SER A 440 -6.41 6.10 -7.02
CA SER A 440 -5.89 6.71 -5.81
C SER A 440 -6.57 6.23 -4.53
N PRO A 441 -6.64 4.92 -4.27
CA PRO A 441 -7.03 4.46 -2.95
C PRO A 441 -6.02 4.99 -1.91
N ARG A 442 -6.49 5.29 -0.69
CA ARG A 442 -5.60 5.64 0.42
C ARG A 442 -4.60 4.52 0.68
N PHE A 443 -5.08 3.27 0.60
CA PHE A 443 -4.28 2.07 0.66
C PHE A 443 -4.84 0.99 -0.26
N LEU A 444 -3.94 0.17 -0.79
CA LEU A 444 -4.27 -1.00 -1.58
C LEU A 444 -3.36 -2.16 -1.17
N TRP A 445 -3.93 -3.28 -0.78
CA TRP A 445 -3.22 -4.52 -0.48
C TRP A 445 -3.68 -5.67 -1.36
N MET A 446 -2.85 -6.69 -1.45
CA MET A 446 -3.16 -7.94 -2.14
C MET A 446 -3.06 -9.13 -1.17
N TRP A 447 -3.88 -10.13 -1.37
CA TRP A 447 -3.67 -11.43 -0.75
C TRP A 447 -2.66 -12.25 -1.55
N PRO A 448 -2.01 -13.28 -0.96
CA PRO A 448 -1.00 -14.09 -1.67
C PRO A 448 -1.54 -14.86 -2.88
N ASN A 449 -2.84 -15.19 -2.89
CA ASN A 449 -3.53 -15.84 -4.02
C ASN A 449 -4.01 -14.86 -5.10
N ALA A 450 -3.84 -13.55 -4.91
CA ALA A 450 -4.35 -12.55 -5.84
C ALA A 450 -3.62 -12.55 -7.19
N ARG A 451 -4.32 -12.09 -8.24
CA ARG A 451 -3.77 -11.91 -9.59
C ARG A 451 -4.22 -10.57 -10.17
N ILE A 452 -3.33 -9.91 -10.90
CA ILE A 452 -3.62 -8.63 -11.54
C ILE A 452 -3.07 -8.59 -12.97
N SER A 453 -3.93 -8.31 -13.95
CA SER A 453 -3.52 -8.08 -15.35
C SER A 453 -4.69 -7.50 -16.17
N VAL A 454 -4.43 -7.22 -17.45
CA VAL A 454 -5.48 -6.75 -18.39
C VAL A 454 -6.59 -7.80 -18.55
N MET A 455 -6.22 -9.09 -18.57
CA MET A 455 -7.15 -10.25 -18.64
C MET A 455 -6.41 -11.49 -18.12
N GLY A 456 -7.14 -12.57 -17.87
CA GLY A 456 -6.52 -13.84 -17.47
C GLY A 456 -5.56 -14.37 -18.54
N GLY A 457 -4.45 -15.02 -18.14
CA GLY A 457 -3.41 -15.48 -19.07
C GLY A 457 -3.92 -16.44 -20.15
N GLU A 458 -4.84 -17.36 -19.79
CA GLU A 458 -5.46 -18.25 -20.76
C GLU A 458 -6.34 -17.50 -21.78
N GLN A 459 -7.07 -16.49 -21.31
CA GLN A 459 -7.89 -15.65 -22.20
C GLN A 459 -7.00 -14.83 -23.14
N ALA A 460 -5.93 -14.24 -22.64
CA ALA A 460 -4.96 -13.49 -23.44
C ALA A 460 -4.31 -14.37 -24.52
N ALA A 461 -3.86 -15.56 -24.14
CA ALA A 461 -3.28 -16.52 -25.06
C ALA A 461 -4.27 -16.94 -26.16
N SER A 462 -5.53 -17.20 -25.78
CA SER A 462 -6.58 -17.59 -26.73
C SER A 462 -6.94 -16.46 -27.70
N VAL A 463 -7.08 -15.20 -27.22
CA VAL A 463 -7.35 -14.04 -28.08
C VAL A 463 -6.24 -13.82 -29.09
N LEU A 464 -4.98 -13.85 -28.65
CA LEU A 464 -3.83 -13.67 -29.54
C LEU A 464 -3.68 -14.84 -30.52
N ALA A 465 -3.97 -16.07 -30.10
CA ALA A 465 -3.98 -17.24 -30.98
C ALA A 465 -5.07 -17.13 -32.05
N THR A 466 -6.28 -16.70 -31.70
CA THR A 466 -7.37 -16.47 -32.68
C THR A 466 -6.96 -15.44 -33.73
N VAL A 467 -6.42 -14.29 -33.31
CA VAL A 467 -5.95 -13.26 -34.26
C VAL A 467 -4.86 -13.81 -35.18
N ARG A 468 -3.96 -14.63 -34.66
CA ARG A 468 -2.88 -15.25 -35.43
C ARG A 468 -3.41 -16.34 -36.38
N SER A 469 -4.37 -17.14 -35.92
CA SER A 469 -5.04 -18.17 -36.73
C SER A 469 -5.73 -17.53 -37.95
N ASP A 470 -6.52 -16.48 -37.73
CA ASP A 470 -7.19 -15.76 -38.81
C ASP A 470 -6.21 -15.24 -39.89
N GLN A 471 -5.02 -14.78 -39.45
CA GLN A 471 -3.98 -14.33 -40.37
C GLN A 471 -3.36 -15.49 -41.18
N LEU A 472 -3.12 -16.63 -40.51
CA LEU A 472 -2.54 -17.82 -41.14
C LEU A 472 -3.52 -18.45 -42.11
N ASP A 473 -4.80 -18.54 -41.75
CA ASP A 473 -5.89 -19.05 -42.62
C ASP A 473 -6.03 -18.19 -43.86
N ALA A 474 -6.00 -16.87 -43.69
CA ALA A 474 -6.07 -15.93 -44.82
C ALA A 474 -4.86 -16.04 -45.76
N SER A 475 -3.70 -16.51 -45.27
CA SER A 475 -2.49 -16.76 -46.05
C SER A 475 -2.40 -18.17 -46.64
N GLY A 476 -3.39 -19.04 -46.33
CA GLY A 476 -3.42 -20.43 -46.77
C GLY A 476 -2.50 -21.38 -46.03
N ASN A 477 -2.01 -20.98 -44.88
CA ASN A 477 -1.08 -21.75 -44.03
C ASN A 477 -1.65 -21.95 -42.60
N PRO A 478 -2.78 -22.68 -42.41
CA PRO A 478 -3.33 -22.94 -41.10
C PRO A 478 -2.32 -23.72 -40.24
N TRP A 479 -2.20 -23.34 -38.96
CA TRP A 479 -1.35 -24.05 -38.00
C TRP A 479 -2.02 -25.30 -37.41
N THR A 480 -1.21 -26.21 -36.85
CA THR A 480 -1.72 -27.36 -36.13
C THR A 480 -2.05 -27.01 -34.68
N ALA A 481 -2.79 -27.87 -33.99
CA ALA A 481 -3.09 -27.69 -32.56
C ALA A 481 -1.81 -27.61 -31.70
N GLU A 482 -0.77 -28.34 -32.07
CA GLU A 482 0.53 -28.31 -31.39
C GLU A 482 1.23 -26.95 -31.57
N GLN A 483 1.19 -26.40 -32.79
CA GLN A 483 1.75 -25.06 -33.08
C GLN A 483 0.98 -23.96 -32.37
N GLU A 484 -0.36 -24.08 -32.28
CA GLU A 484 -1.18 -23.16 -31.50
C GLU A 484 -0.82 -23.21 -30.02
N GLU A 485 -0.66 -24.42 -29.45
CA GLU A 485 -0.30 -24.59 -28.05
C GLU A 485 1.12 -24.08 -27.77
N GLU A 486 2.10 -24.32 -28.67
CA GLU A 486 3.44 -23.75 -28.59
C GLU A 486 3.44 -22.22 -28.59
N PHE A 487 2.54 -21.60 -29.37
CA PHE A 487 2.33 -20.15 -29.39
C PHE A 487 1.71 -19.63 -28.08
N LYS A 488 0.73 -20.34 -27.53
CA LYS A 488 0.02 -19.94 -26.29
C LYS A 488 0.87 -20.06 -25.03
N ALA A 489 1.74 -21.08 -24.94
CA ALA A 489 2.49 -21.39 -23.73
C ALA A 489 3.34 -20.23 -23.18
N PRO A 490 4.16 -19.52 -23.99
CA PRO A 490 4.96 -18.38 -23.49
C PRO A 490 4.09 -17.21 -23.06
N ILE A 491 2.93 -16.98 -23.69
CA ILE A 491 2.00 -15.91 -23.32
C ILE A 491 1.41 -16.19 -21.94
N ARG A 492 0.94 -17.42 -21.70
CA ARG A 492 0.44 -17.84 -20.39
C ARG A 492 1.50 -17.69 -19.30
N ALA A 493 2.72 -18.14 -19.57
CA ALA A 493 3.84 -18.01 -18.63
C ALA A 493 4.14 -16.54 -18.28
N GLN A 494 4.17 -15.66 -19.27
CA GLN A 494 4.37 -14.22 -19.05
C GLN A 494 3.26 -13.60 -18.20
N TYR A 495 2.00 -13.92 -18.46
CA TYR A 495 0.87 -13.39 -17.70
C TYR A 495 0.83 -13.93 -16.27
N GLU A 496 1.21 -15.20 -16.05
CA GLU A 496 1.30 -15.78 -14.71
C GLU A 496 2.42 -15.12 -13.90
N GLU A 497 3.58 -14.88 -14.51
CA GLU A 497 4.69 -14.17 -13.87
C GLU A 497 4.31 -12.72 -13.54
N GLN A 498 3.83 -11.96 -14.54
CA GLN A 498 3.55 -10.53 -14.37
C GLN A 498 2.27 -10.25 -13.58
N GLY A 499 1.33 -11.19 -13.57
CA GLY A 499 0.09 -11.10 -12.77
C GLY A 499 0.25 -11.50 -11.31
N ASN A 500 1.39 -12.04 -10.94
CA ASN A 500 1.67 -12.52 -9.58
C ASN A 500 1.75 -11.36 -8.56
N PRO A 501 1.24 -11.50 -7.33
CA PRO A 501 1.28 -10.43 -6.33
C PRO A 501 2.70 -10.03 -5.93
N TYR A 502 3.68 -10.94 -5.98
CA TYR A 502 5.08 -10.58 -5.71
C TYR A 502 5.69 -9.72 -6.81
N TYR A 503 5.28 -9.91 -8.06
CA TYR A 503 5.68 -9.02 -9.16
C TYR A 503 5.09 -7.62 -9.01
N SER A 504 3.82 -7.55 -8.57
CA SER A 504 3.09 -6.31 -8.29
C SER A 504 3.74 -5.53 -7.15
N THR A 505 3.90 -6.16 -5.99
CA THR A 505 4.41 -5.50 -4.79
C THR A 505 5.87 -5.05 -4.93
N ALA A 506 6.70 -5.81 -5.66
CA ALA A 506 8.07 -5.42 -5.97
C ALA A 506 8.14 -4.07 -6.71
N ARG A 507 7.11 -3.74 -7.50
CA ARG A 507 6.97 -2.53 -8.32
C ARG A 507 6.09 -1.45 -7.70
N LEU A 508 5.63 -1.65 -6.47
CA LEU A 508 4.72 -0.75 -5.74
C LEU A 508 3.39 -0.49 -6.49
N TRP A 509 2.81 -1.52 -7.11
CA TRP A 509 1.44 -1.44 -7.61
C TRP A 509 0.40 -1.58 -6.49
N ASP A 510 0.86 -2.00 -5.33
CA ASP A 510 0.14 -2.11 -4.06
C ASP A 510 1.00 -1.55 -2.90
N ASP A 511 0.46 -1.54 -1.70
CA ASP A 511 1.13 -1.13 -0.48
C ASP A 511 1.63 -2.34 0.33
N GLY A 512 1.50 -3.55 -0.22
CA GLY A 512 2.02 -4.80 0.32
C GLY A 512 1.07 -5.98 0.14
N ILE A 513 1.63 -7.17 0.33
CA ILE A 513 0.86 -8.42 0.42
C ILE A 513 0.58 -8.69 1.89
N ILE A 514 -0.67 -8.99 2.21
CA ILE A 514 -1.12 -9.28 3.59
C ILE A 514 -1.65 -10.71 3.71
N ASP A 515 -1.44 -11.30 4.88
CA ASP A 515 -2.13 -12.52 5.25
C ASP A 515 -3.65 -12.27 5.27
N PRO A 516 -4.48 -13.09 4.61
CA PRO A 516 -5.94 -12.96 4.66
C PRO A 516 -6.49 -12.79 6.08
N VAL A 517 -5.95 -13.49 7.05
CA VAL A 517 -6.37 -13.43 8.48
C VAL A 517 -6.11 -12.05 9.10
N ASP A 518 -5.06 -11.35 8.67
CA ASP A 518 -4.73 -10.02 9.17
C ASP A 518 -5.56 -8.89 8.52
N THR A 519 -6.40 -9.19 7.54
CA THR A 519 -7.17 -8.18 6.76
C THR A 519 -7.94 -7.22 7.68
N ARG A 520 -8.67 -7.74 8.67
CA ARG A 520 -9.43 -6.92 9.62
C ARG A 520 -8.54 -5.95 10.39
N LYS A 521 -7.42 -6.42 10.91
CA LYS A 521 -6.43 -5.65 11.67
C LYS A 521 -5.81 -4.54 10.82
N VAL A 522 -5.38 -4.88 9.59
CA VAL A 522 -4.80 -3.92 8.65
C VAL A 522 -5.81 -2.83 8.28
N LEU A 523 -7.05 -3.21 7.99
CA LEU A 523 -8.13 -2.27 7.69
C LEU A 523 -8.46 -1.35 8.88
N GLY A 524 -8.47 -1.88 10.11
CA GLY A 524 -8.68 -1.08 11.32
C GLY A 524 -7.61 -0.01 11.51
N LEU A 525 -6.34 -0.39 11.32
CA LEU A 525 -5.21 0.56 11.34
C LEU A 525 -5.34 1.61 10.24
N ALA A 526 -5.68 1.19 9.02
CA ALA A 526 -5.86 2.10 7.88
C ALA A 526 -7.00 3.10 8.10
N LEU A 527 -8.13 2.66 8.65
CA LEU A 527 -9.26 3.53 8.97
C LEU A 527 -8.90 4.55 10.08
N SER A 528 -8.13 4.13 11.10
CA SER A 528 -7.58 5.04 12.11
C SER A 528 -6.69 6.12 11.47
N VAL A 529 -5.79 5.71 10.58
CA VAL A 529 -4.92 6.61 9.82
C VAL A 529 -5.73 7.59 8.97
N CYS A 530 -6.73 7.10 8.23
CA CYS A 530 -7.59 7.93 7.38
C CYS A 530 -8.40 8.97 8.19
N ALA A 531 -8.68 8.71 9.44
CA ALA A 531 -9.44 9.61 10.31
C ALA A 531 -8.66 10.86 10.78
N ASN A 532 -7.37 11.00 10.43
CA ASN A 532 -6.57 12.20 10.75
C ASN A 532 -6.74 13.33 9.71
N ALA A 533 -7.27 13.04 8.53
CA ALA A 533 -7.48 14.04 7.49
C ALA A 533 -8.95 14.50 7.44
N PRO A 534 -9.22 15.79 7.23
CA PRO A 534 -10.57 16.28 6.95
C PRO A 534 -11.07 15.74 5.61
N LEU A 535 -12.39 15.64 5.47
CA LEU A 535 -13.01 15.29 4.19
C LEU A 535 -13.17 16.52 3.31
N GLU A 536 -12.85 16.38 2.04
CA GLU A 536 -13.06 17.44 1.06
C GLU A 536 -14.55 17.51 0.64
N PRO A 537 -15.05 18.68 0.18
CA PRO A 537 -16.40 18.81 -0.34
C PRO A 537 -16.64 17.88 -1.54
N VAL A 538 -17.82 17.25 -1.56
CA VAL A 538 -18.23 16.32 -2.61
C VAL A 538 -18.60 17.05 -3.90
N SER A 539 -18.01 16.64 -5.02
CA SER A 539 -18.36 17.10 -6.37
C SER A 539 -18.18 15.98 -7.38
N TYR A 540 -19.19 15.73 -8.17
CA TYR A 540 -19.16 14.72 -9.24
C TYR A 540 -19.11 15.37 -10.62
N GLY A 541 -18.43 14.71 -11.55
CA GLY A 541 -18.51 15.04 -12.96
C GLY A 541 -19.87 14.63 -13.57
N VAL A 542 -20.03 14.90 -14.86
CA VAL A 542 -21.26 14.54 -15.59
C VAL A 542 -21.32 13.03 -15.83
N PHE A 543 -22.39 12.40 -15.35
CA PHE A 543 -22.69 11.01 -15.67
C PHE A 543 -23.40 10.91 -17.02
N ARG A 544 -22.92 10.02 -17.89
CA ARG A 544 -23.62 9.71 -19.13
C ARG A 544 -24.87 8.86 -18.83
N MET A 545 -26.03 9.30 -19.30
CA MET A 545 -27.31 8.64 -19.08
C MET A 545 -27.67 7.65 -20.19
#